data_15edf7dd26f0037659a536a9b2d8df87
#
_entry.id   15edf7dd26f0037659a536a9b2d8df87
#
_cell.length_a   1.000
_cell.length_b   1.000
_cell.length_c   1.000
_cell.angle_alpha   90.00
_cell.angle_beta   90.00
_cell.angle_gamma   90.00
#
_symmetry.space_group_name_H-M   'P 1'
#
loop_
_entity.id
_entity.type
_entity.pdbx_description
1 polymer ?
#
loop_
_entity_poly.entity_id
_entity_poly.type
_entity_poly.pdbx_seq_one_letter_code
_entity_poly.pdbx_strand_id
1 'polypeptide(L)'
;MAKQSAHKISDLADTNLQFGVIEWLLALGMALTWGSSFLLIDIIIRDSPTTFVPFGRSFFGMLALFFVPGSRKKIEQKHRSRLIILGFIWMAMPFFLFPLAEKTVASSIAGMMNGALPVVVAIITAIWVRKAPSIQRTIAVAIGFIGIALIAAPSIREGSSADLKGIIYLCLALLCYAVGLNIARPLQAIYSPATLMLRVVAISTLISSPLGLVAMTETTFTLNMIGATVILGALGSGIAFLLFGTLLKRTGPVRAMIPTYFTPIVGTFLGVLFNDEKILMLSIVGMLIVIVGAWLTSRPEKLTQQI
;
A
#
# COMPACT_ATOMS: atom_id res chain seq x y z
N MET A 1 26.03 -21.41 21.66
CA MET A 1 25.68 -20.27 20.77
C MET A 1 24.24 -20.29 20.26
N ALA A 2 23.67 -21.41 19.80
CA ALA A 2 22.29 -21.45 19.30
C ALA A 2 21.19 -21.14 20.36
N LYS A 3 21.36 -21.56 21.62
CA LYS A 3 20.41 -21.25 22.71
C LYS A 3 20.39 -19.77 23.11
N GLN A 4 21.51 -19.05 23.02
CA GLN A 4 21.57 -17.61 23.29
C GLN A 4 20.95 -16.77 22.17
N SER A 5 21.03 -17.24 20.93
CA SER A 5 20.33 -16.59 19.80
C SER A 5 18.81 -16.76 19.88
N ALA A 6 18.34 -17.93 20.32
CA ALA A 6 16.91 -18.19 20.50
C ALA A 6 16.31 -17.36 21.64
N HIS A 7 17.03 -17.19 22.74
CA HIS A 7 16.60 -16.36 23.87
C HIS A 7 16.54 -14.87 23.50
N LYS A 8 17.50 -14.38 22.72
CA LYS A 8 17.53 -12.99 22.22
C LYS A 8 16.40 -12.70 21.20
N ILE A 9 15.90 -13.72 20.50
CA ILE A 9 14.77 -13.63 19.59
C ILE A 9 13.44 -13.66 20.37
N SER A 10 13.35 -14.42 21.48
CA SER A 10 12.17 -14.41 22.36
C SER A 10 12.04 -13.08 23.10
N ASP A 11 13.14 -12.47 23.55
CA ASP A 11 13.13 -11.18 24.24
C ASP A 11 12.73 -10.01 23.31
N LEU A 12 12.92 -10.14 22.00
CA LEU A 12 12.42 -9.19 21.00
C LEU A 12 10.92 -9.38 20.70
N ALA A 13 10.34 -10.52 21.05
CA ALA A 13 8.91 -10.79 20.90
C ALA A 13 8.08 -10.27 22.09
N ASP A 14 8.70 -10.11 23.26
CA ASP A 14 8.02 -9.75 24.52
C ASP A 14 8.19 -8.29 24.94
N THR A 15 8.77 -7.43 24.11
CA THR A 15 8.68 -6.00 24.37
C THR A 15 7.22 -5.57 24.22
N ASN A 16 6.53 -5.43 25.35
CA ASN A 16 5.26 -4.71 25.50
C ASN A 16 5.47 -3.22 25.18
N LEU A 17 5.93 -2.93 23.94
CA LEU A 17 6.02 -1.57 23.43
C LEU A 17 4.57 -1.10 23.26
N GLN A 18 4.06 -0.41 24.27
CA GLN A 18 2.76 0.25 24.18
C GLN A 18 2.78 1.20 22.99
N PHE A 19 1.68 1.24 22.26
CA PHE A 19 1.49 2.20 21.18
C PHE A 19 1.36 3.58 21.82
N GLY A 20 2.45 4.34 21.85
CA GLY A 20 2.53 5.66 22.46
C GLY A 20 2.13 6.77 21.48
N VAL A 21 2.27 8.01 21.91
CA VAL A 21 1.90 9.20 21.12
C VAL A 21 2.67 9.24 19.79
N ILE A 22 3.96 8.90 19.80
CA ILE A 22 4.81 8.92 18.59
C ILE A 22 4.29 7.90 17.57
N GLU A 23 3.96 6.69 17.99
CA GLU A 23 3.45 5.62 17.13
C GLU A 23 2.09 6.02 16.53
N TRP A 24 1.22 6.68 17.31
CA TRP A 24 -0.04 7.21 16.81
C TRP A 24 0.17 8.35 15.80
N LEU A 25 1.11 9.25 16.02
CA LEU A 25 1.44 10.33 15.06
C LEU A 25 2.00 9.75 13.75
N LEU A 26 2.89 8.76 13.83
CA LEU A 26 3.39 8.05 12.65
C LEU A 26 2.25 7.34 11.90
N ALA A 27 1.37 6.66 12.63
CA ALA A 27 0.23 5.96 12.07
C ALA A 27 -0.77 6.92 11.39
N LEU A 28 -1.08 8.04 12.03
CA LEU A 28 -1.93 9.09 11.47
C LEU A 28 -1.33 9.70 10.21
N GLY A 29 -0.05 10.06 10.25
CA GLY A 29 0.67 10.57 9.08
C GLY A 29 0.61 9.62 7.89
N MET A 30 0.79 8.32 8.13
CA MET A 30 0.66 7.29 7.07
C MET A 30 -0.77 7.16 6.56
N ALA A 31 -1.77 7.12 7.47
CA ALA A 31 -3.17 7.00 7.09
C ALA A 31 -3.62 8.19 6.22
N LEU A 32 -3.21 9.40 6.59
CA LEU A 32 -3.50 10.61 5.83
C LEU A 32 -2.82 10.59 4.45
N THR A 33 -1.51 10.28 4.39
CA THR A 33 -0.76 10.30 3.13
C THR A 33 -1.18 9.18 2.17
N TRP A 34 -1.47 7.98 2.67
CA TRP A 34 -1.93 6.90 1.82
C TRP A 34 -3.41 7.01 1.48
N GLY A 35 -4.25 7.47 2.42
CA GLY A 35 -5.67 7.68 2.18
C GLY A 35 -5.96 8.81 1.19
N SER A 36 -5.17 9.89 1.22
CA SER A 36 -5.30 10.97 0.26
C SER A 36 -4.78 10.62 -1.14
N SER A 37 -4.01 9.53 -1.28
CA SER A 37 -3.43 9.15 -2.58
C SER A 37 -4.47 8.97 -3.68
N PHE A 38 -5.66 8.44 -3.36
CA PHE A 38 -6.73 8.19 -4.32
C PHE A 38 -7.33 9.49 -4.85
N LEU A 39 -7.65 10.44 -3.98
CA LEU A 39 -8.07 11.79 -4.39
C LEU A 39 -7.01 12.48 -5.24
N LEU A 40 -5.73 12.37 -4.84
CA LEU A 40 -4.63 13.00 -5.59
C LEU A 40 -4.46 12.35 -6.98
N ILE A 41 -4.63 11.04 -7.12
CA ILE A 41 -4.64 10.35 -8.42
C ILE A 41 -5.77 10.87 -9.29
N ASP A 42 -6.99 10.96 -8.74
CA ASP A 42 -8.15 11.47 -9.47
C ASP A 42 -7.92 12.90 -9.97
N ILE A 43 -7.36 13.79 -9.14
CA ILE A 43 -7.01 15.16 -9.56
C ILE A 43 -6.00 15.14 -10.72
N ILE A 44 -4.97 14.28 -10.67
CA ILE A 44 -3.95 14.22 -11.70
C ILE A 44 -4.51 13.72 -13.03
N ILE A 45 -5.34 12.67 -13.01
CA ILE A 45 -5.86 12.05 -14.26
C ILE A 45 -6.92 12.88 -14.97
N ARG A 46 -7.45 13.94 -14.36
CA ARG A 46 -8.32 14.92 -15.02
C ARG A 46 -7.56 15.75 -16.05
N ASP A 47 -6.30 16.05 -15.79
CA ASP A 47 -5.46 16.93 -16.59
C ASP A 47 -4.32 16.19 -17.32
N SER A 48 -4.19 14.86 -17.12
CA SER A 48 -3.09 14.07 -17.70
C SER A 48 -3.52 12.64 -18.04
N PRO A 49 -2.86 12.00 -19.02
CA PRO A 49 -2.98 10.57 -19.23
C PRO A 49 -2.61 9.77 -17.98
N THR A 50 -3.30 8.67 -17.72
CA THR A 50 -3.02 7.80 -16.55
C THR A 50 -1.58 7.28 -16.48
N THR A 51 -0.89 7.21 -17.62
CA THR A 51 0.50 6.78 -17.73
C THR A 51 1.49 7.82 -17.18
N PHE A 52 1.06 9.07 -16.97
CA PHE A 52 1.87 10.10 -16.30
C PHE A 52 2.01 9.82 -14.80
N VAL A 53 0.94 9.35 -14.14
CA VAL A 53 0.88 9.20 -12.67
C VAL A 53 2.03 8.34 -12.11
N PRO A 54 2.31 7.11 -12.62
CA PRO A 54 3.39 6.29 -12.08
C PRO A 54 4.76 6.94 -12.21
N PHE A 55 5.01 7.69 -13.30
CA PHE A 55 6.25 8.43 -13.49
C PHE A 55 6.36 9.60 -12.52
N GLY A 56 5.39 10.53 -12.53
CA GLY A 56 5.39 11.72 -11.68
C GLY A 56 5.46 11.36 -10.19
N ARG A 57 4.63 10.40 -9.76
CA ARG A 57 4.62 9.91 -8.39
C ARG A 57 5.96 9.29 -7.97
N SER A 58 6.55 8.43 -8.79
CA SER A 58 7.84 7.80 -8.50
C SER A 58 8.97 8.82 -8.53
N PHE A 59 8.97 9.75 -9.48
CA PHE A 59 10.00 10.79 -9.62
C PHE A 59 10.06 11.68 -8.37
N PHE A 60 8.95 12.26 -7.94
CA PHE A 60 8.92 13.10 -6.73
C PHE A 60 9.16 12.29 -5.45
N GLY A 61 8.75 11.02 -5.40
CA GLY A 61 9.09 10.12 -4.31
C GLY A 61 10.59 9.82 -4.24
N MET A 62 11.21 9.57 -5.37
CA MET A 62 12.67 9.41 -5.48
C MET A 62 13.40 10.67 -5.05
N LEU A 63 12.95 11.82 -5.53
CA LEU A 63 13.56 13.12 -5.19
C LEU A 63 13.48 13.39 -3.68
N ALA A 64 12.32 13.20 -3.05
CA ALA A 64 12.16 13.35 -1.62
C ALA A 64 13.08 12.41 -0.83
N LEU A 65 13.13 11.13 -1.21
CA LEU A 65 14.00 10.15 -0.55
C LEU A 65 15.49 10.40 -0.76
N PHE A 66 15.89 11.02 -1.88
CA PHE A 66 17.29 11.33 -2.18
C PHE A 66 17.90 12.27 -1.13
N PHE A 67 17.11 13.20 -0.60
CA PHE A 67 17.56 14.14 0.43
C PHE A 67 17.51 13.56 1.86
N VAL A 68 16.96 12.37 2.03
CA VAL A 68 16.95 11.73 3.36
C VAL A 68 18.34 11.23 3.73
N PRO A 69 18.88 11.59 4.92
CA PRO A 69 20.18 11.10 5.36
C PRO A 69 20.25 9.57 5.40
N GLY A 70 21.31 9.02 4.83
CA GLY A 70 21.53 7.57 4.79
C GLY A 70 20.77 6.80 3.71
N SER A 71 19.87 7.43 2.94
CA SER A 71 19.16 6.77 1.83
C SER A 71 20.09 6.29 0.71
N ARG A 72 21.18 7.02 0.48
CA ARG A 72 22.15 6.79 -0.61
C ARG A 72 23.20 5.70 -0.32
N LYS A 73 23.10 5.01 0.84
CA LYS A 73 24.00 3.91 1.16
C LYS A 73 23.98 2.84 0.07
N LYS A 74 25.12 2.21 -0.18
CA LYS A 74 25.26 1.18 -1.21
C LYS A 74 24.47 -0.07 -0.83
N ILE A 75 23.85 -0.69 -1.83
CA ILE A 75 23.23 -2.02 -1.73
C ILE A 75 24.14 -3.00 -2.48
N GLU A 76 24.31 -4.19 -1.90
CA GLU A 76 25.15 -5.24 -2.47
C GLU A 76 24.64 -5.67 -3.86
N GLN A 77 25.56 -5.97 -4.75
CA GLN A 77 25.24 -6.35 -6.15
C GLN A 77 24.33 -7.58 -6.24
N LYS A 78 24.51 -8.54 -5.32
CA LYS A 78 23.69 -9.76 -5.28
C LYS A 78 22.19 -9.51 -5.09
N HIS A 79 21.80 -8.32 -4.61
CA HIS A 79 20.40 -7.96 -4.39
C HIS A 79 19.78 -7.13 -5.53
N ARG A 80 20.55 -6.79 -6.58
CA ARG A 80 20.06 -5.93 -7.68
C ARG A 80 18.86 -6.50 -8.40
N SER A 81 18.86 -7.79 -8.73
CA SER A 81 17.73 -8.46 -9.39
C SER A 81 16.44 -8.33 -8.57
N ARG A 82 16.53 -8.54 -7.25
CA ARG A 82 15.37 -8.38 -6.35
C ARG A 82 14.89 -6.93 -6.31
N LEU A 83 15.79 -5.95 -6.36
CA LEU A 83 15.41 -4.54 -6.40
C LEU A 83 14.68 -4.19 -7.70
N ILE A 84 15.11 -4.73 -8.85
CA ILE A 84 14.43 -4.51 -10.14
C ILE A 84 13.02 -5.11 -10.08
N ILE A 85 12.89 -6.34 -9.59
CA ILE A 85 11.59 -6.99 -9.41
C ILE A 85 10.70 -6.17 -8.46
N LEU A 86 11.24 -5.67 -7.35
CA LEU A 86 10.50 -4.82 -6.40
C LEU A 86 10.08 -3.49 -7.04
N GLY A 87 10.97 -2.82 -7.77
CA GLY A 87 10.64 -1.59 -8.48
C GLY A 87 9.49 -1.78 -9.47
N PHE A 88 9.46 -2.92 -10.14
CA PHE A 88 8.41 -3.28 -11.07
C PHE A 88 7.11 -3.70 -10.35
N ILE A 89 7.16 -4.78 -9.54
CA ILE A 89 5.96 -5.41 -8.96
C ILE A 89 5.38 -4.58 -7.81
N TRP A 90 6.23 -4.02 -6.94
CA TRP A 90 5.74 -3.34 -5.74
C TRP A 90 5.38 -1.89 -5.98
N MET A 91 6.03 -1.22 -6.95
CA MET A 91 5.80 0.22 -7.21
C MET A 91 5.22 0.47 -8.60
N ALA A 92 5.94 0.16 -9.68
CA ALA A 92 5.52 0.55 -11.01
C ALA A 92 4.14 -0.03 -11.36
N MET A 93 3.93 -1.34 -11.21
CA MET A 93 2.66 -1.99 -11.58
C MET A 93 1.45 -1.43 -10.80
N PRO A 94 1.44 -1.36 -9.46
CA PRO A 94 0.32 -0.75 -8.74
C PRO A 94 0.11 0.72 -9.10
N PHE A 95 1.19 1.47 -9.32
CA PHE A 95 1.10 2.88 -9.69
C PHE A 95 0.51 3.10 -11.08
N PHE A 96 0.59 2.11 -12.00
CA PHE A 96 -0.17 2.09 -13.24
C PHE A 96 -1.62 1.64 -13.04
N LEU A 97 -1.84 0.63 -12.21
CA LEU A 97 -3.15 -0.01 -12.06
C LEU A 97 -4.17 0.87 -11.33
N PHE A 98 -3.75 1.61 -10.28
CA PHE A 98 -4.67 2.52 -9.57
C PHE A 98 -5.23 3.62 -10.48
N PRO A 99 -4.42 4.41 -11.20
CA PRO A 99 -4.96 5.43 -12.12
C PRO A 99 -5.83 4.84 -13.23
N LEU A 100 -5.51 3.64 -13.72
CA LEU A 100 -6.35 2.94 -14.70
C LEU A 100 -7.71 2.54 -14.12
N ALA A 101 -7.73 2.12 -12.86
CA ALA A 101 -8.97 1.80 -12.16
C ALA A 101 -9.82 3.06 -11.91
N GLU A 102 -9.21 4.14 -11.48
CA GLU A 102 -9.88 5.40 -11.14
C GLU A 102 -10.45 6.14 -12.36
N LYS A 103 -10.17 5.69 -13.59
CA LYS A 103 -10.93 6.14 -14.77
C LYS A 103 -12.40 5.71 -14.76
N THR A 104 -12.73 4.65 -14.08
CA THR A 104 -14.05 4.01 -14.13
C THR A 104 -14.64 3.70 -12.77
N VAL A 105 -13.84 3.83 -11.72
CA VAL A 105 -14.23 3.57 -10.33
C VAL A 105 -13.92 4.81 -9.50
N ALA A 106 -14.83 5.20 -8.62
CA ALA A 106 -14.66 6.35 -7.73
C ALA A 106 -13.41 6.19 -6.84
N SER A 107 -12.73 7.30 -6.54
CA SER A 107 -11.51 7.33 -5.73
C SER A 107 -11.76 6.78 -4.32
N SER A 108 -12.94 6.99 -3.75
CA SER A 108 -13.37 6.41 -2.47
C SER A 108 -13.45 4.88 -2.53
N ILE A 109 -13.95 4.30 -3.63
CA ILE A 109 -14.01 2.84 -3.82
C ILE A 109 -12.58 2.26 -3.91
N ALA A 110 -11.67 2.93 -4.64
CA ALA A 110 -10.27 2.54 -4.70
C ALA A 110 -9.63 2.55 -3.30
N GLY A 111 -9.91 3.58 -2.50
CA GLY A 111 -9.48 3.68 -1.10
C GLY A 111 -10.04 2.58 -0.21
N MET A 112 -11.35 2.29 -0.32
CA MET A 112 -12.01 1.21 0.42
C MET A 112 -11.39 -0.16 0.09
N MET A 113 -11.20 -0.46 -1.21
CA MET A 113 -10.59 -1.70 -1.70
C MET A 113 -9.16 -1.86 -1.19
N ASN A 114 -8.39 -0.77 -1.12
CA ASN A 114 -7.02 -0.82 -0.59
C ASN A 114 -6.97 -1.23 0.89
N GLY A 115 -8.01 -1.01 1.66
CA GLY A 115 -8.15 -1.50 3.04
C GLY A 115 -8.08 -3.02 3.17
N ALA A 116 -8.32 -3.75 2.09
CA ALA A 116 -8.21 -5.20 2.04
C ALA A 116 -6.75 -5.71 1.88
N LEU A 117 -5.77 -4.83 1.71
CA LEU A 117 -4.37 -5.22 1.53
C LEU A 117 -3.86 -6.21 2.58
N PRO A 118 -4.12 -6.05 3.90
CA PRO A 118 -3.67 -7.03 4.90
C PRO A 118 -4.24 -8.43 4.68
N VAL A 119 -5.47 -8.53 4.19
CA VAL A 119 -6.13 -9.81 3.86
C VAL A 119 -5.38 -10.50 2.72
N VAL A 120 -5.12 -9.77 1.63
CA VAL A 120 -4.38 -10.28 0.47
C VAL A 120 -2.94 -10.66 0.85
N VAL A 121 -2.28 -9.83 1.67
CA VAL A 121 -0.93 -10.13 2.20
C VAL A 121 -0.92 -11.41 3.01
N ALA A 122 -1.93 -11.65 3.84
CA ALA A 122 -2.02 -12.87 4.65
C ALA A 122 -2.09 -14.14 3.78
N ILE A 123 -2.88 -14.10 2.70
CA ILE A 123 -3.01 -15.21 1.74
C ILE A 123 -1.70 -15.44 1.01
N ILE A 124 -1.15 -14.40 0.39
CA ILE A 124 0.09 -14.52 -0.37
C ILE A 124 1.24 -15.00 0.53
N THR A 125 1.29 -14.52 1.79
CA THR A 125 2.30 -14.98 2.74
C THR A 125 2.12 -16.47 3.07
N ALA A 126 0.89 -16.97 3.29
CA ALA A 126 0.63 -18.39 3.55
C ALA A 126 1.08 -19.28 2.38
N ILE A 127 0.78 -18.87 1.14
CA ILE A 127 1.24 -19.54 -0.08
C ILE A 127 2.77 -19.50 -0.16
N TRP A 128 3.40 -18.35 0.12
CA TRP A 128 4.84 -18.14 0.03
C TRP A 128 5.63 -19.04 0.99
N VAL A 129 5.13 -19.13 2.23
CA VAL A 129 5.75 -19.95 3.29
C VAL A 129 5.33 -21.42 3.17
N ARG A 130 4.39 -21.76 2.29
CA ARG A 130 3.81 -23.11 2.13
C ARG A 130 3.25 -23.68 3.43
N LYS A 131 2.69 -22.83 4.27
CA LYS A 131 2.07 -23.20 5.54
C LYS A 131 0.60 -22.81 5.51
N ALA A 132 -0.28 -23.80 5.75
CA ALA A 132 -1.71 -23.51 5.85
C ALA A 132 -1.98 -22.50 6.97
N PRO A 133 -2.80 -21.48 6.72
CA PRO A 133 -3.20 -20.54 7.76
C PRO A 133 -4.04 -21.27 8.82
N SER A 134 -4.01 -20.77 10.05
CA SER A 134 -4.90 -21.24 11.10
C SER A 134 -6.37 -21.01 10.71
N ILE A 135 -7.28 -21.78 11.30
CA ILE A 135 -8.73 -21.61 11.07
C ILE A 135 -9.19 -20.18 11.37
N GLN A 136 -8.64 -19.57 12.42
CA GLN A 136 -8.92 -18.17 12.77
C GLN A 136 -8.52 -17.21 11.65
N ARG A 137 -7.35 -17.40 11.04
CA ARG A 137 -6.87 -16.56 9.93
C ARG A 137 -7.68 -16.83 8.66
N THR A 138 -8.08 -18.08 8.41
CA THR A 138 -8.96 -18.44 7.29
C THR A 138 -10.32 -17.76 7.39
N ILE A 139 -10.94 -17.75 8.58
CA ILE A 139 -12.20 -17.03 8.82
C ILE A 139 -12.01 -15.51 8.61
N ALA A 140 -10.94 -14.94 9.14
CA ALA A 140 -10.64 -13.52 8.98
C ALA A 140 -10.47 -13.11 7.50
N VAL A 141 -9.81 -13.96 6.71
CA VAL A 141 -9.66 -13.79 5.26
C VAL A 141 -11.02 -13.86 4.56
N ALA A 142 -11.86 -14.85 4.90
CA ALA A 142 -13.21 -14.96 4.33
C ALA A 142 -14.08 -13.72 4.61
N ILE A 143 -14.02 -13.20 5.85
CA ILE A 143 -14.69 -11.94 6.23
C ILE A 143 -14.20 -10.79 5.35
N GLY A 144 -12.89 -10.65 5.15
CA GLY A 144 -12.31 -9.62 4.29
C GLY A 144 -12.79 -9.72 2.83
N PHE A 145 -12.89 -10.93 2.27
CA PHE A 145 -13.41 -11.14 0.92
C PHE A 145 -14.90 -10.78 0.78
N ILE A 146 -15.72 -11.11 1.79
CA ILE A 146 -17.13 -10.69 1.81
C ILE A 146 -17.19 -9.15 1.75
N GLY A 147 -16.36 -8.47 2.53
CA GLY A 147 -16.28 -7.01 2.51
C GLY A 147 -15.89 -6.45 1.14
N ILE A 148 -14.87 -7.02 0.47
CA ILE A 148 -14.47 -6.66 -0.90
C ILE A 148 -15.65 -6.82 -1.87
N ALA A 149 -16.35 -7.96 -1.80
CA ALA A 149 -17.49 -8.23 -2.66
C ALA A 149 -18.63 -7.21 -2.47
N LEU A 150 -18.90 -6.80 -1.22
CA LEU A 150 -19.90 -5.77 -0.91
C LEU A 150 -19.50 -4.38 -1.39
N ILE A 151 -18.21 -4.02 -1.30
CA ILE A 151 -17.70 -2.74 -1.86
C ILE A 151 -17.89 -2.71 -3.39
N ALA A 152 -17.55 -3.81 -4.06
CA ALA A 152 -17.57 -3.91 -5.51
C ALA A 152 -18.99 -4.13 -6.09
N ALA A 153 -19.92 -4.68 -5.28
CA ALA A 153 -21.24 -5.08 -5.75
C ALA A 153 -22.05 -3.97 -6.44
N PRO A 154 -22.07 -2.71 -5.96
CA PRO A 154 -22.76 -1.63 -6.66
C PRO A 154 -22.22 -1.37 -8.06
N SER A 155 -20.89 -1.26 -8.19
CA SER A 155 -20.23 -1.02 -9.48
C SER A 155 -20.50 -2.14 -10.48
N ILE A 156 -20.59 -3.38 -10.02
CA ILE A 156 -20.91 -4.56 -10.87
C ILE A 156 -22.39 -4.56 -11.30
N ARG A 157 -23.30 -4.17 -10.39
CA ARG A 157 -24.76 -4.19 -10.65
C ARG A 157 -25.21 -3.14 -11.66
N GLU A 158 -24.53 -2.00 -11.71
CA GLU A 158 -24.82 -0.95 -12.69
C GLU A 158 -24.45 -1.35 -14.13
N GLY A 159 -23.83 -2.53 -14.29
CA GLY A 159 -23.72 -3.22 -15.59
C GLY A 159 -22.70 -2.62 -16.56
N SER A 160 -21.87 -1.70 -16.11
CA SER A 160 -20.80 -1.15 -16.93
C SER A 160 -19.61 -2.12 -16.96
N SER A 161 -19.22 -2.57 -18.15
CA SER A 161 -18.01 -3.38 -18.35
C SER A 161 -16.75 -2.63 -17.95
N ALA A 162 -16.80 -1.30 -17.87
CA ALA A 162 -15.72 -0.44 -17.45
C ALA A 162 -15.47 -0.55 -15.93
N ASP A 163 -16.54 -0.54 -15.12
CA ASP A 163 -16.43 -0.64 -13.65
C ASP A 163 -15.84 -1.97 -13.21
N LEU A 164 -16.22 -3.07 -13.88
CA LEU A 164 -15.60 -4.38 -13.61
C LEU A 164 -14.11 -4.38 -13.92
N LYS A 165 -13.66 -3.74 -15.01
CA LYS A 165 -12.23 -3.60 -15.32
C LYS A 165 -11.50 -2.82 -14.22
N GLY A 166 -12.09 -1.74 -13.73
CA GLY A 166 -11.54 -0.96 -12.62
C GLY A 166 -11.35 -1.80 -11.36
N ILE A 167 -12.36 -2.58 -10.98
CA ILE A 167 -12.26 -3.51 -9.83
C ILE A 167 -11.16 -4.56 -10.04
N ILE A 168 -11.04 -5.13 -11.25
CA ILE A 168 -9.97 -6.09 -11.56
C ILE A 168 -8.59 -5.42 -11.42
N TYR A 169 -8.41 -4.18 -11.90
CA TYR A 169 -7.15 -3.45 -11.74
C TYR A 169 -6.81 -3.21 -10.27
N LEU A 170 -7.79 -2.87 -9.43
CA LEU A 170 -7.58 -2.73 -7.98
C LEU A 170 -7.15 -4.07 -7.34
N CYS A 171 -7.82 -5.18 -7.67
CA CYS A 171 -7.43 -6.50 -7.18
C CYS A 171 -6.00 -6.88 -7.59
N LEU A 172 -5.63 -6.62 -8.86
CA LEU A 172 -4.26 -6.85 -9.35
C LEU A 172 -3.24 -5.97 -8.63
N ALA A 173 -3.56 -4.71 -8.35
CA ALA A 173 -2.69 -3.81 -7.60
C ALA A 173 -2.43 -4.33 -6.18
N LEU A 174 -3.48 -4.81 -5.48
CA LEU A 174 -3.35 -5.41 -4.15
C LEU A 174 -2.50 -6.69 -4.18
N LEU A 175 -2.66 -7.54 -5.20
CA LEU A 175 -1.81 -8.72 -5.41
C LEU A 175 -0.35 -8.32 -5.60
N CYS A 176 -0.07 -7.32 -6.43
CA CYS A 176 1.27 -6.79 -6.66
C CYS A 176 1.89 -6.27 -5.36
N TYR A 177 1.14 -5.50 -4.57
CA TYR A 177 1.59 -5.04 -3.25
C TYR A 177 1.89 -6.21 -2.30
N ALA A 178 1.02 -7.22 -2.24
CA ALA A 178 1.20 -8.37 -1.36
C ALA A 178 2.43 -9.21 -1.73
N VAL A 179 2.65 -9.45 -3.02
CA VAL A 179 3.85 -10.13 -3.54
C VAL A 179 5.10 -9.29 -3.25
N GLY A 180 5.06 -8.00 -3.56
CA GLY A 180 6.16 -7.06 -3.32
C GLY A 180 6.58 -7.01 -1.85
N LEU A 181 5.64 -6.95 -0.93
CA LEU A 181 5.92 -6.97 0.52
C LEU A 181 6.63 -8.26 0.95
N ASN A 182 6.25 -9.43 0.41
CA ASN A 182 6.91 -10.70 0.71
C ASN A 182 8.34 -10.76 0.14
N ILE A 183 8.58 -10.23 -1.07
CA ILE A 183 9.92 -10.12 -1.66
C ILE A 183 10.78 -9.13 -0.88
N ALA A 184 10.21 -8.02 -0.38
CA ALA A 184 10.92 -6.98 0.34
C ALA A 184 11.37 -7.41 1.75
N ARG A 185 10.65 -8.30 2.43
CA ARG A 185 10.91 -8.73 3.82
C ARG A 185 12.39 -9.02 4.12
N PRO A 186 13.10 -9.90 3.39
CA PRO A 186 14.50 -10.20 3.69
C PRO A 186 15.42 -9.00 3.46
N LEU A 187 15.09 -8.10 2.55
CA LEU A 187 15.87 -6.88 2.31
C LEU A 187 15.64 -5.82 3.39
N GLN A 188 14.42 -5.72 3.92
CA GLN A 188 14.08 -4.82 5.04
C GLN A 188 14.79 -5.18 6.34
N ALA A 189 15.17 -6.45 6.51
CA ALA A 189 16.00 -6.90 7.65
C ALA A 189 17.46 -6.43 7.54
N ILE A 190 17.96 -6.23 6.31
CA ILE A 190 19.37 -5.90 6.03
C ILE A 190 19.57 -4.39 5.86
N TYR A 191 18.66 -3.74 5.11
CA TYR A 191 18.80 -2.34 4.70
C TYR A 191 17.84 -1.44 5.46
N SER A 192 18.24 -0.18 5.63
CA SER A 192 17.33 0.82 6.18
C SER A 192 16.15 1.07 5.21
N PRO A 193 14.96 1.41 5.71
CA PRO A 193 13.82 1.76 4.87
C PRO A 193 14.15 2.82 3.81
N ALA A 194 14.87 3.88 4.21
CA ALA A 194 15.27 4.94 3.31
C ALA A 194 16.17 4.44 2.17
N THR A 195 17.17 3.58 2.49
CA THR A 195 18.09 3.01 1.49
C THR A 195 17.37 2.10 0.50
N LEU A 196 16.48 1.23 1.02
CA LEU A 196 15.72 0.29 0.19
C LEU A 196 14.74 1.03 -0.70
N MET A 197 13.92 1.92 -0.12
CA MET A 197 12.86 2.60 -0.85
C MET A 197 13.39 3.56 -1.91
N LEU A 198 14.49 4.29 -1.64
CA LEU A 198 15.11 5.12 -2.67
C LEU A 198 15.44 4.30 -3.93
N ARG A 199 15.99 3.09 -3.79
CA ARG A 199 16.34 2.23 -4.93
C ARG A 199 15.12 1.69 -5.65
N VAL A 200 14.13 1.22 -4.88
CA VAL A 200 12.89 0.65 -5.43
C VAL A 200 12.09 1.71 -6.19
N VAL A 201 11.95 2.92 -5.61
CA VAL A 201 11.23 4.03 -6.26
C VAL A 201 12.00 4.60 -7.45
N ALA A 202 13.35 4.68 -7.38
CA ALA A 202 14.18 5.08 -8.53
C ALA A 202 14.04 4.11 -9.70
N ILE A 203 14.00 2.81 -9.45
CA ILE A 203 13.76 1.79 -10.48
C ILE A 203 12.35 1.94 -11.07
N SER A 204 11.34 2.19 -10.22
CA SER A 204 9.98 2.47 -10.68
C SER A 204 9.94 3.73 -11.58
N THR A 205 10.68 4.78 -11.22
CA THR A 205 10.83 5.98 -12.06
C THR A 205 11.41 5.64 -13.42
N LEU A 206 12.49 4.86 -13.47
CA LEU A 206 13.11 4.44 -14.73
C LEU A 206 12.16 3.60 -15.58
N ILE A 207 11.45 2.65 -14.99
CA ILE A 207 10.50 1.77 -15.71
C ILE A 207 9.32 2.58 -16.26
N SER A 208 8.80 3.55 -15.50
CA SER A 208 7.65 4.35 -15.91
C SER A 208 8.02 5.54 -16.80
N SER A 209 9.30 5.94 -16.86
CA SER A 209 9.74 7.12 -17.61
C SER A 209 9.38 7.10 -19.10
N PRO A 210 9.48 5.99 -19.88
CA PRO A 210 9.17 6.05 -21.30
C PRO A 210 7.71 6.48 -21.56
N LEU A 211 6.76 5.86 -20.86
CA LEU A 211 5.35 6.20 -20.99
C LEU A 211 5.02 7.54 -20.34
N GLY A 212 5.65 7.85 -19.20
CA GLY A 212 5.45 9.10 -18.49
C GLY A 212 5.93 10.33 -19.28
N LEU A 213 7.08 10.23 -19.94
CA LEU A 213 7.62 11.33 -20.77
C LEU A 213 6.75 11.57 -22.01
N VAL A 214 6.24 10.50 -22.64
CA VAL A 214 5.25 10.65 -23.73
C VAL A 214 3.98 11.31 -23.20
N ALA A 215 3.48 10.86 -22.06
CA ALA A 215 2.26 11.44 -21.45
C ALA A 215 2.40 12.94 -21.13
N MET A 216 3.62 13.44 -20.87
CA MET A 216 3.85 14.88 -20.63
C MET A 216 3.45 15.75 -21.83
N THR A 217 3.51 15.22 -23.04
CA THR A 217 3.12 15.98 -24.27
C THR A 217 1.61 16.20 -24.37
N GLU A 218 0.83 15.37 -23.67
CA GLU A 218 -0.63 15.43 -23.64
C GLU A 218 -1.16 15.97 -22.31
N THR A 219 -0.27 16.32 -21.39
CA THR A 219 -0.63 16.77 -20.04
C THR A 219 -0.84 18.28 -19.99
N THR A 220 -1.97 18.71 -19.43
CA THR A 220 -2.20 20.11 -19.07
C THR A 220 -1.64 20.37 -17.67
N PHE A 221 -0.54 21.09 -17.59
CA PHE A 221 0.14 21.39 -16.32
C PHE A 221 -0.58 22.49 -15.55
N THR A 222 -1.69 22.14 -14.88
CA THR A 222 -2.36 23.03 -13.95
C THR A 222 -1.66 23.04 -12.59
N LEU A 223 -1.84 24.10 -11.78
CA LEU A 223 -1.27 24.18 -10.42
C LEU A 223 -1.78 23.04 -9.53
N ASN A 224 -3.06 22.68 -9.67
CA ASN A 224 -3.68 21.58 -8.92
C ASN A 224 -3.03 20.23 -9.28
N MET A 225 -2.87 19.94 -10.56
CA MET A 225 -2.25 18.71 -11.05
C MET A 225 -0.77 18.60 -10.61
N ILE A 226 0.01 19.68 -10.74
CA ILE A 226 1.41 19.71 -10.30
C ILE A 226 1.48 19.51 -8.78
N GLY A 227 0.68 20.26 -8.02
CA GLY A 227 0.60 20.14 -6.56
C GLY A 227 0.22 18.73 -6.12
N ALA A 228 -0.82 18.14 -6.73
CA ALA A 228 -1.23 16.77 -6.46
C ALA A 228 -0.11 15.76 -6.76
N THR A 229 0.61 15.92 -7.88
CA THR A 229 1.72 15.03 -8.27
C THR A 229 2.88 15.12 -7.27
N VAL A 230 3.26 16.31 -6.86
CA VAL A 230 4.33 16.54 -5.88
C VAL A 230 3.96 15.92 -4.53
N ILE A 231 2.76 16.20 -4.04
CA ILE A 231 2.27 15.69 -2.76
C ILE A 231 2.17 14.16 -2.80
N LEU A 232 1.56 13.61 -3.85
CA LEU A 232 1.41 12.16 -4.04
C LEU A 232 2.78 11.46 -4.08
N GLY A 233 3.74 12.02 -4.78
CA GLY A 233 5.09 11.47 -4.90
C GLY A 233 5.90 11.64 -3.62
N ALA A 234 6.11 12.88 -3.19
CA ALA A 234 6.98 13.19 -2.05
C ALA A 234 6.45 12.61 -0.74
N LEU A 235 5.16 12.85 -0.44
CA LEU A 235 4.56 12.37 0.80
C LEU A 235 4.09 10.92 0.68
N GLY A 236 3.25 10.60 -0.31
CA GLY A 236 2.61 9.28 -0.42
C GLY A 236 3.57 8.15 -0.82
N SER A 237 4.63 8.44 -1.59
CA SER A 237 5.61 7.43 -2.04
C SER A 237 7.00 7.60 -1.43
N GLY A 238 7.36 8.78 -0.96
CA GLY A 238 8.63 9.03 -0.27
C GLY A 238 8.51 8.91 1.24
N ILE A 239 7.93 9.92 1.87
CA ILE A 239 7.89 10.06 3.34
C ILE A 239 7.04 8.96 3.99
N ALA A 240 5.90 8.59 3.41
CA ALA A 240 5.03 7.55 3.98
C ALA A 240 5.77 6.22 4.21
N PHE A 241 6.67 5.82 3.31
CA PHE A 241 7.46 4.61 3.49
C PHE A 241 8.56 4.74 4.56
N LEU A 242 9.05 5.95 4.82
CA LEU A 242 9.94 6.21 5.96
C LEU A 242 9.17 6.10 7.28
N LEU A 243 7.96 6.67 7.34
CA LEU A 243 7.08 6.54 8.50
C LEU A 243 6.75 5.07 8.77
N PHE A 244 6.38 4.32 7.72
CA PHE A 244 6.12 2.88 7.81
C PHE A 244 7.32 2.10 8.33
N GLY A 245 8.50 2.32 7.75
CA GLY A 245 9.71 1.63 8.19
C GLY A 245 10.11 1.99 9.61
N THR A 246 9.86 3.23 10.04
CA THR A 246 10.11 3.67 11.42
C THR A 246 9.11 2.99 12.38
N LEU A 247 7.83 3.00 12.04
CA LEU A 247 6.79 2.35 12.82
C LEU A 247 7.05 0.83 12.93
N LEU A 248 7.41 0.19 11.80
CA LEU A 248 7.76 -1.23 11.74
C LEU A 248 8.90 -1.60 12.70
N LYS A 249 9.95 -0.78 12.77
CA LYS A 249 11.08 -0.99 13.69
C LYS A 249 10.69 -0.79 15.16
N ARG A 250 9.76 0.12 15.44
CA ARG A 250 9.33 0.44 16.81
C ARG A 250 8.28 -0.52 17.37
N THR A 251 7.38 -1.01 16.53
CA THR A 251 6.18 -1.74 16.99
C THR A 251 6.08 -3.17 16.46
N GLY A 252 6.98 -3.55 15.55
CA GLY A 252 6.91 -4.82 14.84
C GLY A 252 5.86 -4.86 13.71
N PRO A 253 5.87 -5.95 12.92
CA PRO A 253 5.14 -6.00 11.64
C PRO A 253 3.61 -5.94 11.80
N VAL A 254 3.05 -6.54 12.85
CA VAL A 254 1.60 -6.60 13.05
C VAL A 254 1.04 -5.20 13.36
N ARG A 255 1.68 -4.49 14.29
CA ARG A 255 1.24 -3.15 14.72
C ARG A 255 1.53 -2.08 13.66
N ALA A 256 2.59 -2.26 12.87
CA ALA A 256 2.91 -1.34 11.78
C ALA A 256 1.84 -1.31 10.67
N MET A 257 0.95 -2.31 10.60
CA MET A 257 -0.16 -2.33 9.64
C MET A 257 -1.40 -1.56 10.13
N ILE A 258 -1.44 -1.09 11.39
CA ILE A 258 -2.59 -0.35 11.93
C ILE A 258 -3.02 0.84 11.04
N PRO A 259 -2.09 1.66 10.48
CA PRO A 259 -2.46 2.78 9.61
C PRO A 259 -3.30 2.37 8.40
N THR A 260 -3.09 1.16 7.86
CA THR A 260 -3.82 0.70 6.68
C THR A 260 -5.32 0.52 6.92
N TYR A 261 -5.76 0.35 8.19
CA TYR A 261 -7.19 0.29 8.53
C TYR A 261 -7.89 1.64 8.45
N PHE A 262 -7.13 2.72 8.61
CA PHE A 262 -7.66 4.09 8.50
C PHE A 262 -7.61 4.63 7.08
N THR A 263 -6.79 4.05 6.19
CA THR A 263 -6.67 4.47 4.79
C THR A 263 -8.03 4.50 4.07
N PRO A 264 -8.90 3.47 4.16
CA PRO A 264 -10.22 3.51 3.52
C PRO A 264 -11.13 4.61 4.10
N ILE A 265 -11.04 4.87 5.40
CA ILE A 265 -11.83 5.93 6.03
C ILE A 265 -11.42 7.29 5.49
N VAL A 266 -10.11 7.56 5.44
CA VAL A 266 -9.57 8.82 4.91
C VAL A 266 -9.91 8.98 3.43
N GLY A 267 -9.68 7.94 2.61
CA GLY A 267 -9.97 7.97 1.16
C GLY A 267 -11.45 8.22 0.88
N THR A 268 -12.34 7.54 1.61
CA THR A 268 -13.78 7.73 1.52
C THR A 268 -14.21 9.15 1.90
N PHE A 269 -13.72 9.63 3.04
CA PHE A 269 -14.03 10.99 3.52
C PHE A 269 -13.60 12.06 2.51
N LEU A 270 -12.39 11.93 1.96
CA LEU A 270 -11.87 12.88 0.98
C LEU A 270 -12.61 12.81 -0.36
N GLY A 271 -12.97 11.61 -0.84
CA GLY A 271 -13.76 11.44 -2.06
C GLY A 271 -15.14 12.10 -1.95
N VAL A 272 -15.81 11.93 -0.80
CA VAL A 272 -17.11 12.62 -0.55
C VAL A 272 -16.94 14.12 -0.46
N LEU A 273 -15.91 14.58 0.27
CA LEU A 273 -15.74 16.02 0.57
C LEU A 273 -15.29 16.84 -0.65
N PHE A 274 -14.40 16.30 -1.49
CA PHE A 274 -13.76 17.05 -2.58
C PHE A 274 -14.22 16.66 -3.97
N ASN A 275 -14.81 15.48 -4.15
CA ASN A 275 -15.27 14.98 -5.43
C ASN A 275 -16.80 14.80 -5.49
N ASP A 276 -17.54 15.19 -4.45
CA ASP A 276 -19.01 14.99 -4.34
C ASP A 276 -19.44 13.55 -4.62
N GLU A 277 -18.57 12.57 -4.28
CA GLU A 277 -18.84 11.15 -4.55
C GLU A 277 -20.02 10.64 -3.71
N LYS A 278 -20.99 10.04 -4.37
CA LYS A 278 -22.12 9.38 -3.71
C LYS A 278 -21.75 7.94 -3.37
N ILE A 279 -21.65 7.66 -2.08
CA ILE A 279 -21.28 6.33 -1.61
C ILE A 279 -22.53 5.58 -1.18
N LEU A 280 -22.74 4.40 -1.75
CA LEU A 280 -23.84 3.55 -1.36
C LEU A 280 -23.60 2.92 0.02
N MET A 281 -24.65 2.80 0.81
CA MET A 281 -24.58 2.20 2.16
C MET A 281 -23.94 0.80 2.13
N LEU A 282 -24.18 0.04 1.06
CA LEU A 282 -23.58 -1.29 0.87
C LEU A 282 -22.04 -1.25 0.83
N SER A 283 -21.46 -0.25 0.17
CA SER A 283 -20.00 -0.06 0.11
C SER A 283 -19.45 0.34 1.47
N ILE A 284 -20.17 1.15 2.25
CA ILE A 284 -19.77 1.52 3.63
C ILE A 284 -19.77 0.27 4.53
N VAL A 285 -20.82 -0.54 4.48
CA VAL A 285 -20.88 -1.81 5.22
C VAL A 285 -19.74 -2.73 4.79
N GLY A 286 -19.48 -2.85 3.49
CA GLY A 286 -18.35 -3.61 2.96
C GLY A 286 -17.01 -3.11 3.50
N MET A 287 -16.79 -1.80 3.54
CA MET A 287 -15.59 -1.18 4.11
C MET A 287 -15.39 -1.55 5.59
N LEU A 288 -16.43 -1.47 6.41
CA LEU A 288 -16.35 -1.85 7.82
C LEU A 288 -16.01 -3.35 7.98
N ILE A 289 -16.60 -4.20 7.16
CA ILE A 289 -16.31 -5.64 7.15
C ILE A 289 -14.86 -5.91 6.72
N VAL A 290 -14.33 -5.20 5.69
CA VAL A 290 -12.92 -5.28 5.28
C VAL A 290 -12.01 -4.89 6.45
N ILE A 291 -12.29 -3.78 7.14
CA ILE A 291 -11.49 -3.32 8.29
C ILE A 291 -11.47 -4.39 9.39
N VAL A 292 -12.62 -4.99 9.71
CA VAL A 292 -12.71 -6.08 10.69
C VAL A 292 -11.90 -7.30 10.22
N GLY A 293 -12.05 -7.74 8.98
CA GLY A 293 -11.29 -8.85 8.41
C GLY A 293 -9.78 -8.59 8.45
N ALA A 294 -9.35 -7.41 8.03
CA ALA A 294 -7.96 -6.98 8.06
C ALA A 294 -7.37 -6.95 9.48
N TRP A 295 -8.12 -6.41 10.43
CA TRP A 295 -7.73 -6.41 11.84
C TRP A 295 -7.59 -7.82 12.41
N LEU A 296 -8.53 -8.72 12.12
CA LEU A 296 -8.46 -10.10 12.53
C LEU A 296 -7.27 -10.84 11.94
N THR A 297 -6.94 -10.63 10.65
CA THR A 297 -5.77 -11.26 10.01
C THR A 297 -4.45 -10.81 10.60
N SER A 298 -4.41 -9.61 11.19
CA SER A 298 -3.20 -9.02 11.79
C SER A 298 -2.98 -9.40 13.25
N ARG A 299 -3.93 -10.11 13.87
CA ARG A 299 -3.74 -10.61 15.24
C ARG A 299 -2.67 -11.70 15.28
N PRO A 300 -1.82 -11.73 16.34
CA PRO A 300 -0.87 -12.83 16.53
C PRO A 300 -1.65 -14.14 16.67
N GLU A 301 -1.20 -15.17 15.96
CA GLU A 301 -1.73 -16.52 16.15
C GLU A 301 -1.35 -17.01 17.54
N LYS A 302 -2.33 -17.44 18.32
CA LYS A 302 -2.04 -18.23 19.51
C LYS A 302 -1.37 -19.51 19.02
N LEU A 303 -0.10 -19.69 19.38
CA LEU A 303 0.58 -20.96 19.18
C LEU A 303 -0.22 -22.00 19.97
N THR A 304 -1.06 -22.77 19.27
CA THR A 304 -1.59 -24.00 19.84
C THR A 304 -0.37 -24.89 20.04
N GLN A 305 0.08 -25.01 21.27
CA GLN A 305 1.05 -26.02 21.65
C GLN A 305 0.44 -27.35 21.20
N GLN A 306 0.98 -27.92 20.13
CA GLN A 306 0.76 -29.32 19.84
C GLN A 306 1.51 -30.08 20.92
N ILE A 307 0.71 -30.59 21.89
CA ILE A 307 1.11 -31.59 22.88
C ILE A 307 1.42 -32.87 22.15
#